data_407649ad5d0eb75d72fb62cf5ac62d90
#
_entry.id   407649ad5d0eb75d72fb62cf5ac62d90
#
_cell.length_a   1.000
_cell.length_b   1.000
_cell.length_c   1.000
_cell.angle_alpha   90.00
_cell.angle_beta   90.00
_cell.angle_gamma   90.00
#
_symmetry.space_group_name_H-M   'P 1'
#
loop_
_entity.id
_entity.type
_entity.pdbx_description
1 polymer ?
#
loop_
_entity_poly.entity_id
_entity_poly.type
_entity_poly.pdbx_seq_one_letter_code
_entity_poly.pdbx_strand_id
1 'polypeptide(L)'
;MQIGMVTKWAHRLLTAILLVIVVGLAGYWYATRDTYDDKLYSKKQLTDDIWLYITEYQNAGATDTDVYRYYLNRSLDGDPINVLSQSAPILTADRADATIRGEGNRITINFSGKVYSFTNSAFFYATNSQTPIMPTIDFSARGVSAWR
;
A
#
# COMPACT_ATOMS: atom_id res chain seq x y z
N MET A 1 17.02 35.22 -47.08
CA MET A 1 16.23 35.81 -45.97
C MET A 1 14.98 35.03 -45.55
N GLN A 2 14.60 33.96 -46.23
CA GLN A 2 13.47 33.13 -45.83
C GLN A 2 13.78 32.02 -44.82
N ILE A 3 15.04 31.63 -44.65
CA ILE A 3 15.46 30.56 -43.73
C ILE A 3 15.16 30.90 -42.26
N GLY A 4 15.26 32.16 -41.83
CA GLY A 4 15.00 32.55 -40.45
C GLY A 4 13.52 32.51 -40.03
N MET A 5 12.61 32.62 -40.99
CA MET A 5 11.15 32.56 -40.70
C MET A 5 10.68 31.10 -40.60
N VAL A 6 11.20 30.23 -41.44
CA VAL A 6 10.93 28.78 -41.43
C VAL A 6 11.47 28.14 -40.17
N THR A 7 12.68 28.51 -39.73
CA THR A 7 13.25 28.00 -38.47
C THR A 7 12.47 28.43 -37.25
N LYS A 8 11.99 29.65 -37.18
CA LYS A 8 11.13 30.13 -36.08
C LYS A 8 9.76 29.40 -36.03
N TRP A 9 9.21 29.15 -37.20
CA TRP A 9 7.94 28.42 -37.33
C TRP A 9 8.13 26.94 -36.94
N ALA A 10 9.16 26.28 -37.43
CA ALA A 10 9.48 24.92 -37.08
C ALA A 10 9.75 24.76 -35.57
N HIS A 11 10.46 25.74 -34.98
CA HIS A 11 10.71 25.71 -33.53
C HIS A 11 9.44 25.85 -32.70
N ARG A 12 8.52 26.75 -33.08
CA ARG A 12 7.22 26.91 -32.43
C ARG A 12 6.35 25.67 -32.56
N LEU A 13 6.34 25.03 -33.70
CA LEU A 13 5.59 23.81 -33.97
C LEU A 13 6.16 22.63 -33.16
N LEU A 14 7.48 22.52 -33.08
CA LEU A 14 8.16 21.50 -32.27
C LEU A 14 7.84 21.70 -30.77
N THR A 15 7.91 22.92 -30.28
CA THR A 15 7.58 23.23 -28.88
C THR A 15 6.11 22.94 -28.56
N ALA A 16 5.19 23.25 -29.47
CA ALA A 16 3.76 22.95 -29.29
C ALA A 16 3.51 21.43 -29.23
N ILE A 17 4.13 20.64 -30.11
CA ILE A 17 4.04 19.18 -30.13
C ILE A 17 4.61 18.60 -28.81
N LEU A 18 5.77 19.08 -28.39
CA LEU A 18 6.42 18.60 -27.15
C LEU A 18 5.55 18.91 -25.93
N LEU A 19 4.93 20.08 -25.89
CA LEU A 19 4.01 20.46 -24.81
C LEU A 19 2.78 19.57 -24.77
N VAL A 20 2.19 19.23 -25.91
CA VAL A 20 1.05 18.30 -26.02
C VAL A 20 1.45 16.90 -25.51
N ILE A 21 2.65 16.42 -25.88
CA ILE A 21 3.17 15.12 -25.42
C ILE A 21 3.35 15.12 -23.90
N VAL A 22 3.96 16.17 -23.32
CA VAL A 22 4.18 16.28 -21.88
C VAL A 22 2.87 16.32 -21.12
N VAL A 23 1.89 17.12 -21.57
CA VAL A 23 0.56 17.19 -20.96
C VAL A 23 -0.18 15.86 -21.10
N GLY A 24 -0.09 15.20 -22.26
CA GLY A 24 -0.68 13.88 -22.49
C GLY A 24 -0.08 12.80 -21.59
N LEU A 25 1.25 12.77 -21.43
CA LEU A 25 1.92 11.84 -20.53
C LEU A 25 1.60 12.12 -19.06
N ALA A 26 1.56 13.38 -18.65
CA ALA A 26 1.18 13.77 -17.29
C ALA A 26 -0.28 13.38 -16.99
N GLY A 27 -1.19 13.61 -17.93
CA GLY A 27 -2.59 13.21 -17.82
C GLY A 27 -2.76 11.69 -17.77
N TYR A 28 -2.04 10.96 -18.62
CA TYR A 28 -2.01 9.50 -18.60
C TYR A 28 -1.49 8.97 -17.26
N TRP A 29 -0.38 9.52 -16.77
CA TRP A 29 0.21 9.11 -15.48
C TRP A 29 -0.72 9.43 -14.29
N TYR A 30 -1.42 10.54 -14.34
CA TYR A 30 -2.42 10.91 -13.34
C TYR A 30 -3.65 9.97 -13.39
N ALA A 31 -4.12 9.62 -14.58
CA ALA A 31 -5.28 8.74 -14.78
C ALA A 31 -5.00 7.26 -14.47
N THR A 32 -3.73 6.82 -14.62
CA THR A 32 -3.29 5.46 -14.32
C THR A 32 -2.69 5.30 -12.92
N ARG A 33 -2.75 6.32 -12.08
CA ARG A 33 -2.44 6.16 -10.67
C ARG A 33 -3.38 5.12 -10.09
N ASP A 34 -2.79 4.05 -9.59
CA ASP A 34 -3.53 3.05 -8.83
C ASP A 34 -4.30 3.74 -7.72
N THR A 35 -5.59 3.84 -7.90
CA THR A 35 -6.48 4.26 -6.83
C THR A 35 -6.40 3.18 -5.77
N TYR A 36 -6.03 3.56 -4.55
CA TYR A 36 -6.04 2.64 -3.43
C TYR A 36 -7.50 2.29 -3.10
N ASP A 37 -7.97 1.16 -3.62
CA ASP A 37 -9.35 0.70 -3.53
C ASP A 37 -9.60 -0.27 -2.36
N ASP A 38 -8.76 -0.19 -1.34
CA ASP A 38 -8.93 -1.01 -0.15
C ASP A 38 -9.98 -0.40 0.78
N LYS A 39 -10.76 -1.27 1.38
CA LYS A 39 -11.70 -0.94 2.45
C LYS A 39 -11.20 -1.49 3.78
N LEU A 40 -11.40 -0.74 4.86
CA LEU A 40 -11.10 -1.23 6.19
C LEU A 40 -11.99 -2.44 6.52
N TYR A 41 -11.36 -3.59 6.72
CA TYR A 41 -12.02 -4.84 7.10
C TYR A 41 -12.07 -4.99 8.62
N SER A 42 -10.94 -4.75 9.31
CA SER A 42 -10.84 -4.92 10.76
C SER A 42 -9.80 -3.99 11.37
N LYS A 43 -10.06 -3.59 12.60
CA LYS A 43 -9.15 -2.81 13.45
C LYS A 43 -9.10 -3.46 14.83
N LYS A 44 -7.88 -3.73 15.34
CA LYS A 44 -7.69 -4.37 16.64
C LYS A 44 -6.46 -3.79 17.33
N GLN A 45 -6.60 -3.48 18.62
CA GLN A 45 -5.46 -3.14 19.46
C GLN A 45 -4.69 -4.42 19.84
N LEU A 46 -3.37 -4.41 19.65
CA LEU A 46 -2.49 -5.52 20.01
C LEU A 46 -1.73 -5.24 21.29
N THR A 47 -1.24 -4.02 21.44
CA THR A 47 -0.56 -3.50 22.64
C THR A 47 -0.96 -2.05 22.88
N ASP A 48 -0.46 -1.40 23.91
CA ASP A 48 -0.79 -0.01 24.23
C ASP A 48 -0.48 0.95 23.07
N ASP A 49 0.59 0.68 22.31
CA ASP A 49 1.07 1.55 21.25
C ASP A 49 0.88 0.97 19.83
N ILE A 50 0.52 -0.31 19.72
CA ILE A 50 0.46 -1.01 18.43
C ILE A 50 -0.94 -1.48 18.14
N TRP A 51 -1.46 -1.04 16.98
CA TRP A 51 -2.75 -1.44 16.43
C TRP A 51 -2.55 -2.22 15.14
N LEU A 52 -3.37 -3.23 14.94
CA LEU A 52 -3.50 -3.98 13.71
C LEU A 52 -4.67 -3.40 12.90
N TYR A 53 -4.41 -3.17 11.64
CA TYR A 53 -5.43 -2.82 10.64
C TYR A 53 -5.39 -3.85 9.54
N ILE A 54 -6.54 -4.36 9.15
CA ILE A 54 -6.70 -5.26 8.02
C ILE A 54 -7.57 -4.55 7.00
N THR A 55 -7.11 -4.49 5.76
CA THR A 55 -7.88 -3.97 4.64
C THR A 55 -8.18 -5.08 3.65
N GLU A 56 -9.30 -4.94 2.95
CA GLU A 56 -9.74 -5.82 1.89
C GLU A 56 -9.74 -5.08 0.57
N TYR A 57 -9.12 -5.66 -0.45
CA TYR A 57 -9.12 -5.12 -1.79
C TYR A 57 -10.48 -5.28 -2.46
N GLN A 58 -11.10 -4.17 -2.88
CA GLN A 58 -12.48 -4.15 -3.39
C GLN A 58 -12.61 -4.43 -4.89
N ASN A 59 -11.53 -4.32 -5.64
CA ASN A 59 -11.52 -4.47 -7.10
C ASN A 59 -11.13 -5.87 -7.59
N ALA A 60 -11.16 -6.87 -6.73
CA ALA A 60 -11.08 -8.26 -7.14
C ALA A 60 -12.29 -8.57 -8.04
N GLY A 61 -12.09 -8.73 -9.35
CA GLY A 61 -13.14 -9.12 -10.27
C GLY A 61 -13.76 -10.47 -9.88
N ALA A 62 -14.88 -10.84 -10.49
CA ALA A 62 -15.65 -12.05 -10.16
C ALA A 62 -14.86 -13.39 -10.26
N THR A 63 -13.63 -13.36 -10.73
CA THR A 63 -12.72 -14.52 -10.87
C THR A 63 -11.46 -14.40 -10.02
N ASP A 64 -11.32 -13.31 -9.24
CA ASP A 64 -10.12 -13.04 -8.47
C ASP A 64 -10.30 -13.46 -7.00
N THR A 65 -9.21 -13.88 -6.39
CA THR A 65 -9.18 -14.29 -4.99
C THR A 65 -9.17 -13.04 -4.12
N ASP A 66 -9.90 -13.07 -3.02
CA ASP A 66 -9.86 -12.01 -2.02
C ASP A 66 -8.42 -11.73 -1.59
N VAL A 67 -8.08 -10.47 -1.44
CA VAL A 67 -6.76 -10.02 -1.00
C VAL A 67 -6.91 -9.14 0.23
N TYR A 68 -6.28 -9.58 1.29
CA TYR A 68 -6.25 -8.86 2.57
C TYR A 68 -4.84 -8.36 2.85
N ARG A 69 -4.74 -7.10 3.28
CA ARG A 69 -3.48 -6.48 3.67
C ARG A 69 -3.50 -6.15 5.16
N TYR A 70 -2.46 -6.55 5.84
CA TYR A 70 -2.29 -6.36 7.28
C TYR A 70 -1.26 -5.27 7.53
N TYR A 71 -1.63 -4.30 8.34
CA TYR A 71 -0.78 -3.17 8.70
C TYR A 71 -0.63 -3.06 10.20
N LEU A 72 0.57 -2.71 10.66
CA LEU A 72 0.81 -2.28 12.02
C LEU A 72 0.99 -0.76 12.04
N ASN A 73 0.29 -0.10 12.94
CA ASN A 73 0.39 1.34 13.13
C ASN A 73 -0.03 1.72 14.56
N ARG A 74 0.08 3.01 14.88
CA ARG A 74 -0.53 3.57 16.08
C ARG A 74 -2.06 3.59 15.97
N SER A 75 -2.75 4.01 17.01
CA SER A 75 -4.15 4.37 16.90
C SER A 75 -4.33 5.51 15.89
N LEU A 76 -5.12 5.27 14.85
CA LEU A 76 -5.45 6.24 13.82
C LEU A 76 -6.86 6.74 14.05
N ASP A 77 -7.03 8.06 14.14
CA ASP A 77 -8.32 8.72 14.27
C ASP A 77 -8.95 8.92 12.88
N GLY A 78 -10.28 8.86 12.82
CA GLY A 78 -11.02 9.02 11.57
C GLY A 78 -10.88 7.83 10.62
N ASP A 79 -10.78 8.12 9.30
CA ASP A 79 -10.58 7.09 8.29
C ASP A 79 -9.10 6.70 8.18
N PRO A 80 -8.71 5.50 8.60
CA PRO A 80 -7.33 5.07 8.58
C PRO A 80 -6.80 4.81 7.15
N ILE A 81 -7.68 4.64 6.16
CA ILE A 81 -7.30 4.27 4.78
C ILE A 81 -6.30 5.26 4.17
N ASN A 82 -6.48 6.55 4.43
CA ASN A 82 -5.56 7.57 3.91
C ASN A 82 -4.11 7.40 4.41
N VAL A 83 -3.94 6.95 5.65
CA VAL A 83 -2.61 6.69 6.23
C VAL A 83 -2.10 5.33 5.78
N LEU A 84 -2.95 4.31 5.77
CA LEU A 84 -2.59 2.94 5.38
C LEU A 84 -2.20 2.85 3.91
N SER A 85 -2.83 3.64 3.03
CA SER A 85 -2.48 3.70 1.60
C SER A 85 -1.04 4.17 1.33
N GLN A 86 -0.47 4.92 2.29
CA GLN A 86 0.92 5.41 2.23
C GLN A 86 1.88 4.52 3.03
N SER A 87 1.39 3.47 3.66
CA SER A 87 2.16 2.55 4.48
C SER A 87 2.37 1.23 3.75
N ALA A 88 3.47 0.52 4.05
CA ALA A 88 3.68 -0.83 3.54
C ALA A 88 2.95 -1.84 4.43
N PRO A 89 2.19 -2.78 3.86
CA PRO A 89 1.62 -3.87 4.63
C PRO A 89 2.72 -4.83 5.10
N ILE A 90 2.56 -5.38 6.30
CA ILE A 90 3.46 -6.42 6.82
C ILE A 90 3.13 -7.79 6.24
N LEU A 91 1.87 -8.03 5.91
CA LEU A 91 1.39 -9.27 5.32
C LEU A 91 0.31 -8.97 4.30
N THR A 92 0.41 -9.61 3.13
CA THR A 92 -0.67 -9.67 2.14
C THR A 92 -1.03 -11.13 1.89
N ALA A 93 -2.27 -11.48 2.08
CA ALA A 93 -2.74 -12.87 2.08
C ALA A 93 -4.16 -12.99 1.52
N ASP A 94 -4.58 -14.24 1.28
CA ASP A 94 -5.92 -14.58 0.77
C ASP A 94 -7.02 -14.57 1.84
N ARG A 95 -6.68 -14.35 3.10
CA ARG A 95 -7.61 -14.40 4.24
C ARG A 95 -7.29 -13.33 5.28
N ALA A 96 -8.33 -12.98 6.06
CA ALA A 96 -8.24 -12.03 7.18
C ALA A 96 -8.22 -12.72 8.56
N ASP A 97 -7.95 -14.02 8.63
CA ASP A 97 -8.07 -14.85 9.83
C ASP A 97 -6.73 -15.18 10.52
N ALA A 98 -5.67 -14.44 10.22
CA ALA A 98 -4.39 -14.60 10.89
C ALA A 98 -4.54 -14.43 12.42
N THR A 99 -3.94 -15.34 13.17
CA THR A 99 -3.84 -15.20 14.63
C THR A 99 -2.66 -14.31 14.96
N ILE A 100 -2.94 -13.11 15.45
CA ILE A 100 -1.92 -12.11 15.76
C ILE A 100 -1.98 -11.74 17.23
N ARG A 101 -0.82 -11.79 17.90
CA ARG A 101 -0.64 -11.43 19.30
C ARG A 101 0.48 -10.43 19.45
N GLY A 102 0.31 -9.47 20.37
CA GLY A 102 1.32 -8.50 20.71
C GLY A 102 1.71 -8.59 22.19
N GLU A 103 3.00 -8.53 22.46
CA GLU A 103 3.58 -8.40 23.81
C GLU A 103 4.66 -7.32 23.78
N GLY A 104 4.38 -6.16 24.38
CA GLY A 104 5.28 -5.02 24.34
C GLY A 104 5.58 -4.60 22.91
N ASN A 105 6.80 -4.76 22.46
CA ASN A 105 7.24 -4.44 21.10
C ASN A 105 7.40 -5.69 20.19
N ARG A 106 6.91 -6.84 20.61
CA ARG A 106 6.95 -8.09 19.84
C ARG A 106 5.57 -8.46 19.33
N ILE A 107 5.49 -8.74 18.04
CA ILE A 107 4.26 -9.17 17.36
C ILE A 107 4.49 -10.57 16.80
N THR A 108 3.63 -11.50 17.21
CA THR A 108 3.65 -12.88 16.70
C THR A 108 2.46 -13.08 15.77
N ILE A 109 2.74 -13.54 14.56
CA ILE A 109 1.75 -13.78 13.50
C ILE A 109 1.78 -15.26 13.14
N ASN A 110 0.63 -15.92 13.28
CA ASN A 110 0.43 -17.28 12.79
C ASN A 110 -0.66 -17.24 11.72
N PHE A 111 -0.32 -17.72 10.54
CA PHE A 111 -1.22 -17.70 9.39
C PHE A 111 -1.31 -19.08 8.74
N SER A 112 -2.51 -19.42 8.25
CA SER A 112 -2.73 -20.62 7.47
C SER A 112 -3.50 -20.26 6.20
N GLY A 113 -2.83 -20.33 5.06
CA GLY A 113 -3.39 -19.94 3.77
C GLY A 113 -2.31 -19.51 2.79
N LYS A 114 -2.73 -18.82 1.73
CA LYS A 114 -1.83 -18.31 0.70
C LYS A 114 -1.28 -16.95 1.08
N VAL A 115 0.03 -16.86 1.17
CA VAL A 115 0.75 -15.60 1.41
C VAL A 115 1.25 -15.06 0.08
N TYR A 116 0.88 -13.83 -0.24
CA TYR A 116 1.36 -13.13 -1.43
C TYR A 116 2.64 -12.35 -1.17
N SER A 117 2.72 -11.71 0.00
CA SER A 117 3.91 -11.01 0.45
C SER A 117 3.98 -10.93 1.96
N PHE A 118 5.18 -10.86 2.49
CA PHE A 118 5.46 -10.64 3.90
C PHE A 118 6.70 -9.77 4.05
N THR A 119 6.64 -8.83 4.99
CA THR A 119 7.80 -8.08 5.45
C THR A 119 7.85 -8.06 6.98
N ASN A 120 9.01 -8.26 7.54
CA ASN A 120 9.24 -8.27 8.99
C ASN A 120 9.55 -6.87 9.56
N SER A 121 9.27 -5.83 8.79
CA SER A 121 9.56 -4.46 9.16
C SER A 121 8.29 -3.61 9.15
N ALA A 122 8.05 -2.94 10.26
CA ALA A 122 7.07 -1.87 10.37
C ALA A 122 7.72 -0.70 11.12
N PHE A 123 7.41 0.52 10.68
CA PHE A 123 7.90 1.73 11.31
C PHE A 123 6.77 2.76 11.38
N PHE A 124 6.55 3.29 12.57
CA PHE A 124 5.61 4.38 12.81
C PHE A 124 5.96 5.09 14.13
N TYR A 125 5.34 6.21 14.38
CA TYR A 125 5.52 6.96 15.64
C TYR A 125 4.37 6.67 16.61
N ALA A 126 4.68 6.62 17.90
CA ALA A 126 3.66 6.46 18.95
C ALA A 126 2.63 7.59 18.92
N THR A 127 1.43 7.31 19.40
CA THR A 127 0.36 8.30 19.50
C THR A 127 0.80 9.46 20.39
N ASN A 128 0.65 10.69 19.90
CA ASN A 128 1.01 11.93 20.62
C ASN A 128 2.48 12.07 21.04
N SER A 129 3.37 11.33 20.40
CA SER A 129 4.80 11.32 20.69
C SER A 129 5.59 11.17 19.39
N GLN A 130 6.83 11.64 19.39
CA GLN A 130 7.78 11.41 18.31
C GLN A 130 8.67 10.18 18.58
N THR A 131 8.24 9.31 19.48
CA THR A 131 8.97 8.08 19.78
C THR A 131 8.76 7.09 18.63
N PRO A 132 9.83 6.66 17.95
CA PRO A 132 9.73 5.68 16.88
C PRO A 132 9.42 4.29 17.45
N ILE A 133 8.50 3.58 16.80
CA ILE A 133 8.15 2.21 17.12
C ILE A 133 8.55 1.34 15.94
N MET A 134 9.38 0.35 16.22
CA MET A 134 9.81 -0.68 15.29
C MET A 134 9.58 -2.05 15.95
N PRO A 135 8.41 -2.65 15.78
CA PRO A 135 8.12 -3.92 16.42
C PRO A 135 8.97 -5.05 15.83
N THR A 136 9.34 -6.00 16.67
CA THR A 136 9.90 -7.28 16.23
C THR A 136 8.75 -8.17 15.79
N ILE A 137 8.78 -8.66 14.55
CA ILE A 137 7.72 -9.46 13.97
C ILE A 137 8.21 -10.90 13.79
N ASP A 138 7.57 -11.82 14.51
CA ASP A 138 7.76 -13.25 14.37
C ASP A 138 6.61 -13.81 13.52
N PHE A 139 6.94 -14.38 12.36
CA PHE A 139 5.96 -14.90 11.41
C PHE A 139 6.09 -16.40 11.25
N SER A 140 4.96 -17.09 11.36
CA SER A 140 4.83 -18.50 11.05
C SER A 140 3.66 -18.69 10.10
N ALA A 141 3.92 -19.27 8.94
CA ALA A 141 2.89 -19.57 7.97
C ALA A 141 2.87 -21.06 7.63
N ARG A 142 1.65 -21.60 7.50
CA ARG A 142 1.38 -22.89 6.91
C ARG A 142 0.62 -22.67 5.61
N GLY A 143 1.32 -22.79 4.49
CA GLY A 143 0.74 -22.63 3.17
C GLY A 143 0.26 -23.95 2.60
N VAL A 144 -0.79 -23.91 1.77
CA VAL A 144 -1.06 -24.98 0.82
C VAL A 144 -0.13 -24.74 -0.37
N SER A 145 0.79 -25.68 -0.62
CA SER A 145 1.65 -25.60 -1.81
C SER A 145 0.77 -25.62 -3.06
N ALA A 146 0.84 -24.57 -3.87
CA ALA A 146 0.15 -24.51 -5.15
C ALA A 146 0.75 -25.47 -6.21
N TRP A 147 1.82 -26.17 -5.85
CA TRP A 147 2.53 -27.09 -6.72
C TRP A 147 2.33 -28.52 -6.22
N ARG A 148 1.31 -29.14 -6.68
CA ARG A 148 1.14 -30.58 -6.76
C ARG A 148 0.62 -30.94 -8.13
#